data_249b15eda3b016260e2a1bd27be6f85f
#
_entry.id   249b15eda3b016260e2a1bd27be6f85f
#
_cell.length_a   1.000
_cell.length_b   1.000
_cell.length_c   1.000
_cell.angle_alpha   90.00
_cell.angle_beta   90.00
_cell.angle_gamma   90.00
#
_symmetry.space_group_name_H-M   'P 1'
#
loop_
_entity.id
_entity.type
_entity.pdbx_description
1 polymer ?
#
loop_
_entity_poly.entity_id
_entity_poly.type
_entity_poly.pdbx_seq_one_letter_code
_entity_poly.pdbx_strand_id
1 'polypeptide(L)'
;TVTLEPLRYFTETIAGDKFKVVSMVPKGSSPETYDPTPQQLVNLDKSIAYLRIGYIGFEQAWMDKLTTNAPHLKIFDTSKGIDVIQEAGYNHGDHHHEGGIEPHIWNSARNASAIARNIYAALSELDSANEPYYKHRLDSLQQIIAQTDTEVRDRLQNADTTFLIYHPALSYFARDYGLKQISIEERGKEPSP
;
A
#
# COMPACT_ATOMS: atom_id res chain seq x y z
N THR A 1 12.88 5.70 2.42
CA THR A 1 11.66 5.76 3.24
C THR A 1 10.48 5.22 2.47
N VAL A 2 9.49 4.61 3.14
CA VAL A 2 8.24 4.10 2.58
C VAL A 2 7.06 4.64 3.40
N THR A 3 5.84 4.61 2.86
CA THR A 3 4.67 5.10 3.58
C THR A 3 4.25 4.17 4.72
N LEU A 4 4.10 2.87 4.45
CA LEU A 4 3.45 1.89 5.32
C LEU A 4 4.33 0.67 5.61
N GLU A 5 4.02 -0.04 6.70
CA GLU A 5 4.68 -1.30 7.06
C GLU A 5 4.57 -2.40 5.99
N PRO A 6 3.44 -2.64 5.28
CA PRO A 6 3.41 -3.56 4.15
C PRO A 6 4.43 -3.22 3.06
N LEU A 7 4.58 -1.94 2.72
CA LEU A 7 5.58 -1.49 1.76
C LEU A 7 7.00 -1.70 2.27
N ARG A 8 7.21 -1.47 3.58
CA ARG A 8 8.49 -1.73 4.24
C ARG A 8 8.88 -3.20 4.10
N TYR A 9 7.97 -4.12 4.39
CA TYR A 9 8.21 -5.56 4.25
C TYR A 9 8.65 -5.93 2.83
N PHE A 10 7.92 -5.48 1.81
CA PHE A 10 8.27 -5.76 0.41
C PHE A 10 9.61 -5.14 0.03
N THR A 11 9.84 -3.89 0.46
CA THR A 11 11.08 -3.16 0.14
C THR A 11 12.28 -3.83 0.82
N GLU A 12 12.22 -4.15 2.10
CA GLU A 12 13.28 -4.86 2.83
C GLU A 12 13.54 -6.25 2.24
N THR A 13 12.47 -6.95 1.84
CA THR A 13 12.59 -8.26 1.21
C THR A 13 13.38 -8.19 -0.10
N ILE A 14 13.19 -7.17 -0.93
CA ILE A 14 13.89 -7.01 -2.22
C ILE A 14 15.27 -6.35 -2.01
N ALA A 15 15.35 -5.31 -1.18
CA ALA A 15 16.57 -4.57 -0.93
C ALA A 15 17.64 -5.36 -0.17
N GLY A 16 17.22 -6.30 0.69
CA GLY A 16 18.13 -7.01 1.58
C GLY A 16 18.89 -6.05 2.50
N ASP A 17 20.21 -6.16 2.51
CA ASP A 17 21.13 -5.33 3.30
C ASP A 17 21.62 -4.06 2.58
N LYS A 18 21.19 -3.83 1.33
CA LYS A 18 21.67 -2.72 0.51
C LYS A 18 21.08 -1.37 0.90
N PHE A 19 19.88 -1.38 1.49
CA PHE A 19 19.21 -0.16 1.93
C PHE A 19 18.64 -0.32 3.34
N LYS A 20 18.74 0.76 4.14
CA LYS A 20 17.96 0.90 5.36
C LYS A 20 16.58 1.43 5.02
N VAL A 21 15.53 0.68 5.32
CA VAL A 21 14.14 1.05 5.06
C VAL A 21 13.48 1.55 6.34
N VAL A 22 12.75 2.67 6.23
CA VAL A 22 12.02 3.28 7.35
C VAL A 22 10.59 3.58 6.89
N SER A 23 9.61 3.22 7.71
CA SER A 23 8.20 3.55 7.49
C SER A 23 7.86 4.93 8.07
N MET A 24 7.09 5.75 7.34
CA MET A 24 6.57 7.03 7.83
C MET A 24 5.42 6.83 8.81
N VAL A 25 4.47 5.97 8.47
CA VAL A 25 3.37 5.63 9.36
C VAL A 25 3.79 4.44 10.22
N PRO A 26 3.92 4.62 11.55
CA PRO A 26 4.34 3.55 12.45
C PRO A 26 3.29 2.44 12.55
N LYS A 27 3.74 1.25 12.91
CA LYS A 27 2.86 0.13 13.20
C LYS A 27 1.85 0.51 14.28
N GLY A 28 0.56 0.22 14.03
CA GLY A 28 -0.53 0.50 14.94
C GLY A 28 -1.14 1.91 14.83
N SER A 29 -0.60 2.77 13.97
CA SER A 29 -1.20 4.06 13.64
C SER A 29 -2.14 3.93 12.44
N SER A 30 -3.21 4.75 12.41
CA SER A 30 -4.09 4.84 11.26
C SER A 30 -3.43 5.64 10.14
N PRO A 31 -3.23 5.07 8.96
CA PRO A 31 -2.62 5.78 7.85
C PRO A 31 -3.54 6.83 7.21
N GLU A 32 -4.82 6.84 7.58
CA GLU A 32 -5.77 7.84 7.08
C GLU A 32 -5.65 9.18 7.81
N THR A 33 -5.24 9.15 9.08
CA THR A 33 -5.27 10.33 9.97
C THR A 33 -3.91 10.63 10.62
N TYR A 34 -2.85 9.93 10.22
CA TYR A 34 -1.54 10.09 10.84
C TYR A 34 -0.87 11.41 10.47
N ASP A 35 -0.34 12.10 11.48
CA ASP A 35 0.52 13.27 11.32
C ASP A 35 1.97 12.92 11.68
N PRO A 36 2.94 13.20 10.80
CA PRO A 36 4.33 12.87 11.07
C PRO A 36 4.93 13.75 12.15
N THR A 37 5.75 13.16 13.01
CA THR A 37 6.49 13.89 14.02
C THR A 37 7.64 14.71 13.39
N PRO A 38 8.10 15.79 14.04
CA PRO A 38 9.26 16.56 13.55
C PRO A 38 10.50 15.69 13.32
N GLN A 39 10.73 14.68 14.18
CA GLN A 39 11.86 13.77 14.01
C GLN A 39 11.75 12.91 12.75
N GLN A 40 10.54 12.51 12.35
CA GLN A 40 10.32 11.78 11.11
C GLN A 40 10.59 12.65 9.87
N LEU A 41 10.23 13.92 9.92
CA LEU A 41 10.57 14.88 8.86
C LEU A 41 12.09 15.07 8.72
N VAL A 42 12.81 15.19 9.84
CA VAL A 42 14.29 15.23 9.85
C VAL A 42 14.89 13.94 9.29
N ASN A 43 14.31 12.79 9.62
CA ASN A 43 14.78 11.51 9.10
C ASN A 43 14.48 11.35 7.60
N LEU A 44 13.36 11.89 7.13
CA LEU A 44 13.01 11.91 5.72
C LEU A 44 14.01 12.72 4.89
N ASP A 45 14.47 13.86 5.41
CA ASP A 45 15.47 14.70 4.75
C ASP A 45 16.81 13.97 4.52
N LYS A 46 17.10 12.92 5.31
CA LYS A 46 18.27 12.05 5.12
C LYS A 46 18.05 10.90 4.14
N SER A 47 16.84 10.74 3.66
CA SER A 47 16.50 9.66 2.73
C SER A 47 16.84 10.04 1.30
N ILE A 48 17.21 9.07 0.49
CA ILE A 48 17.46 9.26 -0.95
C ILE A 48 16.21 9.09 -1.79
N ALA A 49 15.22 8.35 -1.28
CA ALA A 49 14.00 8.05 -1.99
C ALA A 49 12.81 7.86 -1.03
N TYR A 50 11.63 8.08 -1.58
CA TYR A 50 10.35 7.80 -0.96
C TYR A 50 9.51 6.91 -1.89
N LEU A 51 9.12 5.74 -1.39
CA LEU A 51 8.22 4.83 -2.09
C LEU A 51 6.80 5.01 -1.52
N ARG A 52 5.90 5.54 -2.33
CA ARG A 52 4.52 5.77 -1.94
C ARG A 52 3.62 4.61 -2.38
N ILE A 53 2.51 4.41 -1.65
CA ILE A 53 1.50 3.41 -1.97
C ILE A 53 0.42 3.94 -2.93
N GLY A 54 0.16 5.25 -2.93
CA GLY A 54 -0.75 5.93 -3.84
C GLY A 54 -1.88 6.67 -3.15
N TYR A 55 -2.92 5.99 -2.75
CA TYR A 55 -4.23 6.61 -2.52
C TYR A 55 -4.61 6.82 -1.04
N ILE A 56 -3.67 6.66 -0.13
CA ILE A 56 -3.93 6.71 1.31
C ILE A 56 -3.98 8.13 1.83
N GLY A 57 -4.82 8.41 2.84
CA GLY A 57 -5.08 9.75 3.39
C GLY A 57 -3.81 10.47 3.84
N PHE A 58 -2.86 9.77 4.47
CA PHE A 58 -1.55 10.34 4.81
C PHE A 58 -0.84 10.95 3.60
N GLU A 59 -0.78 10.22 2.49
CA GLU A 59 -0.09 10.72 1.29
C GLU A 59 -0.82 11.89 0.66
N GLN A 60 -2.16 11.86 0.64
CA GLN A 60 -2.97 12.98 0.14
C GLN A 60 -2.75 14.26 0.96
N ALA A 61 -2.62 14.13 2.27
CA ALA A 61 -2.44 15.28 3.16
C ALA A 61 -1.00 15.82 3.20
N TRP A 62 0.00 14.95 3.01
CA TRP A 62 1.38 15.29 3.35
C TRP A 62 2.36 15.29 2.18
N MET A 63 2.11 14.60 1.05
CA MET A 63 3.11 14.46 -0.02
C MET A 63 3.66 15.79 -0.53
N ASP A 64 2.81 16.79 -0.76
CA ASP A 64 3.26 18.12 -1.24
C ASP A 64 4.19 18.80 -0.24
N LYS A 65 3.89 18.70 1.05
CA LYS A 65 4.74 19.26 2.11
C LYS A 65 6.07 18.49 2.23
N LEU A 66 6.01 17.15 2.13
CA LEU A 66 7.20 16.29 2.21
C LEU A 66 8.15 16.57 1.05
N THR A 67 7.65 16.67 -0.17
CA THR A 67 8.46 16.94 -1.36
C THR A 67 9.00 18.38 -1.39
N THR A 68 8.24 19.35 -0.88
CA THR A 68 8.70 20.74 -0.75
C THR A 68 9.85 20.85 0.26
N ASN A 69 9.76 20.13 1.38
CA ASN A 69 10.79 20.16 2.43
C ASN A 69 12.03 19.31 2.10
N ALA A 70 11.91 18.32 1.23
CA ALA A 70 12.99 17.45 0.79
C ALA A 70 13.04 17.33 -0.74
N PRO A 71 13.40 18.41 -1.46
CA PRO A 71 13.32 18.45 -2.94
C PRO A 71 14.32 17.52 -3.66
N HIS A 72 15.32 17.01 -2.96
CA HIS A 72 16.27 16.03 -3.47
C HIS A 72 15.70 14.60 -3.49
N LEU A 73 14.57 14.38 -2.83
CA LEU A 73 14.00 13.06 -2.63
C LEU A 73 13.40 12.53 -3.94
N LYS A 74 13.85 11.38 -4.40
CA LYS A 74 13.21 10.69 -5.52
C LYS A 74 11.91 10.04 -5.05
N ILE A 75 10.81 10.33 -5.72
CA ILE A 75 9.49 9.77 -5.39
C ILE A 75 9.16 8.65 -6.37
N PHE A 76 8.87 7.47 -5.83
CA PHE A 76 8.45 6.31 -6.60
C PHE A 76 7.03 5.90 -6.23
N ASP A 77 6.18 5.78 -7.22
CA ASP A 77 4.80 5.31 -7.05
C ASP A 77 4.75 3.80 -7.26
N THR A 78 4.50 3.08 -6.18
CA THR A 78 4.42 1.61 -6.21
C THR A 78 3.08 1.08 -6.67
N SER A 79 2.06 1.95 -6.84
CA SER A 79 0.72 1.57 -7.34
C SER A 79 0.61 1.52 -8.87
N LYS A 80 1.66 1.88 -9.60
CA LYS A 80 1.61 1.92 -11.07
C LYS A 80 1.13 0.60 -11.67
N GLY A 81 0.15 0.69 -12.58
CA GLY A 81 -0.40 -0.45 -13.30
C GLY A 81 -1.33 -1.35 -12.49
N ILE A 82 -1.72 -0.94 -11.28
CA ILE A 82 -2.74 -1.62 -10.49
C ILE A 82 -4.12 -1.21 -10.98
N ASP A 83 -4.98 -2.22 -11.19
CA ASP A 83 -6.40 -2.04 -11.47
C ASP A 83 -7.12 -1.69 -10.16
N VAL A 84 -7.39 -0.41 -9.98
CA VAL A 84 -7.93 0.13 -8.72
C VAL A 84 -9.46 0.02 -8.66
N ILE A 85 -9.97 -0.18 -7.45
CA ILE A 85 -11.40 -0.15 -7.18
C ILE A 85 -11.81 1.31 -6.99
N GLN A 86 -12.74 1.78 -7.82
CA GLN A 86 -13.38 3.08 -7.67
C GLN A 86 -14.51 2.97 -6.65
N GLU A 87 -14.47 3.80 -5.63
CA GLU A 87 -15.60 3.96 -4.73
C GLU A 87 -16.66 4.85 -5.39
N ALA A 88 -17.91 4.41 -5.37
CA ALA A 88 -19.01 5.21 -5.90
C ALA A 88 -19.14 6.52 -5.09
N GLY A 89 -19.09 7.66 -5.77
CA GLY A 89 -19.50 8.93 -5.21
C GLY A 89 -20.98 8.87 -4.79
N TYR A 90 -21.35 9.65 -3.79
CA TYR A 90 -22.73 9.74 -3.35
C TYR A 90 -23.18 11.18 -3.17
N ASN A 91 -24.48 11.39 -3.37
CA ASN A 91 -25.14 12.68 -3.13
C ASN A 91 -25.90 12.61 -1.81
N HIS A 92 -25.58 13.46 -0.88
CA HIS A 92 -26.42 13.74 0.30
C HIS A 92 -26.81 15.22 0.26
N GLY A 93 -28.04 15.51 -0.20
CA GLY A 93 -28.53 16.87 -0.34
C GLY A 93 -27.71 17.65 -1.38
N ASP A 94 -27.34 18.92 -1.05
CA ASP A 94 -26.60 19.81 -1.95
C ASP A 94 -25.07 19.56 -1.98
N HIS A 95 -24.56 18.51 -1.33
CA HIS A 95 -23.13 18.18 -1.32
C HIS A 95 -22.83 16.96 -2.20
N HIS A 96 -22.08 17.20 -3.26
CA HIS A 96 -21.42 16.20 -4.09
C HIS A 96 -20.16 15.71 -3.37
N HIS A 97 -20.09 14.44 -3.00
CA HIS A 97 -18.85 13.79 -2.65
C HIS A 97 -18.36 12.97 -3.85
N GLU A 98 -17.25 13.41 -4.45
CA GLU A 98 -16.59 12.62 -5.48
C GLU A 98 -16.15 11.27 -4.88
N GLY A 99 -16.40 10.18 -5.61
CA GLY A 99 -15.93 8.86 -5.22
C GLY A 99 -14.40 8.82 -5.19
N GLY A 100 -13.85 8.22 -4.14
CA GLY A 100 -12.41 8.00 -4.00
C GLY A 100 -11.95 6.71 -4.66
N ILE A 101 -10.66 6.43 -4.54
CA ILE A 101 -10.07 5.13 -4.84
C ILE A 101 -9.94 4.38 -3.52
N GLU A 102 -10.35 3.12 -3.48
CA GLU A 102 -10.11 2.23 -2.35
C GLU A 102 -8.61 2.10 -2.10
N PRO A 103 -8.08 2.56 -0.95
CA PRO A 103 -6.64 2.74 -0.79
C PRO A 103 -5.88 1.46 -0.42
N HIS A 104 -6.55 0.40 0.06
CA HIS A 104 -5.91 -0.79 0.64
C HIS A 104 -5.41 -1.77 -0.42
N ILE A 105 -4.73 -1.25 -1.45
CA ILE A 105 -4.28 -2.02 -2.62
C ILE A 105 -3.36 -3.19 -2.30
N TRP A 106 -2.62 -3.12 -1.18
CA TRP A 106 -1.67 -4.16 -0.75
C TRP A 106 -2.34 -5.44 -0.23
N ASN A 107 -3.66 -5.41 0.06
CA ASN A 107 -4.44 -6.54 0.55
C ASN A 107 -4.95 -7.43 -0.60
N SER A 108 -4.10 -7.68 -1.59
CA SER A 108 -4.34 -8.52 -2.76
C SER A 108 -3.03 -9.14 -3.21
N ALA A 109 -2.98 -10.44 -3.42
CA ALA A 109 -1.80 -11.12 -3.95
C ALA A 109 -1.42 -10.61 -5.35
N ARG A 110 -2.41 -10.37 -6.21
CA ARG A 110 -2.21 -9.78 -7.54
C ARG A 110 -1.56 -8.40 -7.47
N ASN A 111 -2.06 -7.52 -6.61
CA ASN A 111 -1.52 -6.19 -6.43
C ASN A 111 -0.15 -6.22 -5.72
N ALA A 112 0.04 -7.10 -4.72
CA ALA A 112 1.33 -7.30 -4.06
C ALA A 112 2.43 -7.66 -5.06
N SER A 113 2.11 -8.51 -6.04
CA SER A 113 3.03 -8.84 -7.14
C SER A 113 3.38 -7.61 -8.00
N ALA A 114 2.43 -6.73 -8.29
CA ALA A 114 2.68 -5.48 -9.03
C ALA A 114 3.52 -4.49 -8.19
N ILE A 115 3.16 -4.29 -6.91
CA ILE A 115 3.91 -3.46 -5.96
C ILE A 115 5.37 -3.92 -5.89
N ALA A 116 5.61 -5.23 -5.73
CA ALA A 116 6.96 -5.78 -5.66
C ALA A 116 7.78 -5.50 -6.93
N ARG A 117 7.19 -5.59 -8.13
CA ARG A 117 7.86 -5.20 -9.38
C ARG A 117 8.19 -3.71 -9.44
N ASN A 118 7.28 -2.85 -9.00
CA ASN A 118 7.51 -1.41 -8.97
C ASN A 118 8.62 -1.03 -7.97
N ILE A 119 8.67 -1.69 -6.81
CA ILE A 119 9.76 -1.54 -5.83
C ILE A 119 11.10 -1.98 -6.43
N TYR A 120 11.14 -3.15 -7.09
CA TYR A 120 12.35 -3.62 -7.77
C TYR A 120 12.84 -2.59 -8.80
N ALA A 121 11.95 -2.04 -9.62
CA ALA A 121 12.32 -1.02 -10.60
C ALA A 121 12.91 0.23 -9.93
N ALA A 122 12.32 0.69 -8.82
CA ALA A 122 12.83 1.82 -8.05
C ALA A 122 14.22 1.54 -7.45
N LEU A 123 14.42 0.36 -6.85
CA LEU A 123 15.72 -0.02 -6.28
C LEU A 123 16.80 -0.15 -7.36
N SER A 124 16.46 -0.72 -8.52
CA SER A 124 17.37 -0.84 -9.66
C SER A 124 17.75 0.51 -10.27
N GLU A 125 16.83 1.49 -10.25
CA GLU A 125 17.15 2.87 -10.66
C GLU A 125 18.09 3.57 -9.64
N LEU A 126 17.88 3.32 -8.34
CA LEU A 126 18.68 3.92 -7.28
C LEU A 126 20.09 3.33 -7.19
N ASP A 127 20.26 2.05 -7.52
CA ASP A 127 21.49 1.30 -7.39
C ASP A 127 21.57 0.21 -8.47
N SER A 128 21.85 0.64 -9.69
CA SER A 128 21.90 -0.24 -10.88
C SER A 128 22.99 -1.30 -10.81
N ALA A 129 24.06 -1.07 -10.02
CA ALA A 129 25.14 -2.04 -9.86
C ALA A 129 24.68 -3.33 -9.15
N ASN A 130 23.66 -3.24 -8.30
CA ASN A 130 23.08 -4.37 -7.58
C ASN A 130 21.75 -4.88 -8.20
N GLU A 131 21.39 -4.46 -9.41
CA GLU A 131 20.17 -4.90 -10.09
C GLU A 131 20.00 -6.43 -10.11
N PRO A 132 21.02 -7.27 -10.48
CA PRO A 132 20.86 -8.72 -10.45
C PRO A 132 20.55 -9.30 -9.06
N TYR A 133 21.05 -8.67 -8.00
CA TYR A 133 20.75 -9.04 -6.62
C TYR A 133 19.27 -8.78 -6.29
N TYR A 134 18.76 -7.59 -6.65
CA TYR A 134 17.34 -7.25 -6.46
C TYR A 134 16.43 -8.14 -7.29
N LYS A 135 16.82 -8.48 -8.52
CA LYS A 135 16.06 -9.37 -9.41
C LYS A 135 15.89 -10.76 -8.79
N HIS A 136 16.96 -11.34 -8.26
CA HIS A 136 16.89 -12.65 -7.61
C HIS A 136 15.94 -12.63 -6.40
N ARG A 137 15.99 -11.57 -5.59
CA ARG A 137 15.13 -11.42 -4.42
C ARG A 137 13.68 -11.14 -4.80
N LEU A 138 13.45 -10.37 -5.85
CA LEU A 138 12.12 -10.19 -6.43
C LEU A 138 11.53 -11.54 -6.87
N ASP A 139 12.30 -12.37 -7.59
CA ASP A 139 11.82 -13.66 -8.07
C ASP A 139 11.42 -14.59 -6.92
N SER A 140 12.21 -14.59 -5.85
CA SER A 140 11.88 -15.34 -4.62
C SER A 140 10.60 -14.81 -3.96
N LEU A 141 10.42 -13.50 -3.86
CA LEU A 141 9.20 -12.89 -3.31
C LEU A 141 7.98 -13.19 -4.20
N GLN A 142 8.12 -13.15 -5.51
CA GLN A 142 7.05 -13.48 -6.45
C GLN A 142 6.59 -14.94 -6.31
N GLN A 143 7.50 -15.86 -6.06
CA GLN A 143 7.16 -17.26 -5.77
C GLN A 143 6.35 -17.39 -4.48
N ILE A 144 6.75 -16.69 -3.41
CA ILE A 144 6.01 -16.68 -2.14
C ILE A 144 4.59 -16.11 -2.35
N ILE A 145 4.45 -15.00 -3.09
CA ILE A 145 3.15 -14.39 -3.39
C ILE A 145 2.27 -15.36 -4.18
N ALA A 146 2.81 -16.01 -5.22
CA ALA A 146 2.06 -16.96 -6.04
C ALA A 146 1.63 -18.20 -5.24
N GLN A 147 2.50 -18.72 -4.39
CA GLN A 147 2.16 -19.84 -3.50
C GLN A 147 1.06 -19.43 -2.52
N THR A 148 1.17 -18.26 -1.90
CA THR A 148 0.14 -17.73 -0.99
C THR A 148 -1.20 -17.57 -1.70
N ASP A 149 -1.22 -17.03 -2.93
CA ASP A 149 -2.45 -16.90 -3.73
C ASP A 149 -3.10 -18.27 -3.97
N THR A 150 -2.30 -19.29 -4.32
CA THR A 150 -2.79 -20.65 -4.52
C THR A 150 -3.37 -21.23 -3.22
N GLU A 151 -2.65 -21.12 -2.12
CA GLU A 151 -3.13 -21.62 -0.82
C GLU A 151 -4.42 -20.95 -0.35
N VAL A 152 -4.55 -19.64 -0.59
CA VAL A 152 -5.78 -18.90 -0.26
C VAL A 152 -6.94 -19.41 -1.12
N ARG A 153 -6.75 -19.57 -2.43
CA ARG A 153 -7.79 -20.11 -3.33
C ARG A 153 -8.25 -21.49 -2.89
N ASP A 154 -7.31 -22.38 -2.56
CA ASP A 154 -7.62 -23.73 -2.12
C ASP A 154 -8.43 -23.74 -0.82
N ARG A 155 -8.07 -22.90 0.14
CA ARG A 155 -8.78 -22.78 1.43
C ARG A 155 -10.18 -22.18 1.27
N LEU A 156 -10.39 -21.34 0.27
CA LEU A 156 -11.68 -20.65 0.03
C LEU A 156 -12.64 -21.46 -0.84
N GLN A 157 -12.24 -22.60 -1.43
CA GLN A 157 -13.09 -23.40 -2.32
C GLN A 157 -14.47 -23.79 -1.75
N ASN A 158 -14.54 -24.01 -0.43
CA ASN A 158 -15.76 -24.40 0.28
C ASN A 158 -16.16 -23.41 1.37
N ALA A 159 -15.60 -22.20 1.34
CA ALA A 159 -15.92 -21.16 2.33
C ALA A 159 -17.18 -20.41 1.96
N ASP A 160 -17.83 -19.81 2.94
CA ASP A 160 -18.90 -18.84 2.69
C ASP A 160 -18.36 -17.68 1.83
N THR A 161 -19.17 -17.27 0.86
CA THR A 161 -18.78 -16.17 -0.05
C THR A 161 -18.93 -14.79 0.56
N THR A 162 -19.43 -14.68 1.79
CA THR A 162 -19.67 -13.40 2.48
C THR A 162 -19.00 -13.41 3.83
N PHE A 163 -18.30 -12.32 4.16
CA PHE A 163 -17.70 -12.13 5.48
C PHE A 163 -17.98 -10.72 6.02
N LEU A 164 -18.00 -10.60 7.34
CA LEU A 164 -18.18 -9.35 8.07
C LEU A 164 -16.81 -8.86 8.56
N ILE A 165 -16.57 -7.57 8.40
CA ILE A 165 -15.34 -6.90 8.86
C ILE A 165 -15.71 -5.55 9.48
N TYR A 166 -14.93 -5.08 10.46
CA TYR A 166 -15.16 -3.77 11.05
C TYR A 166 -14.80 -2.65 10.03
N HIS A 167 -13.53 -2.51 9.70
CA HIS A 167 -13.01 -1.54 8.73
C HIS A 167 -12.89 -2.19 7.34
N PRO A 168 -13.39 -1.56 6.25
CA PRO A 168 -13.51 -2.19 4.92
C PRO A 168 -12.18 -2.31 4.16
N ALA A 169 -11.14 -2.83 4.80
CA ALA A 169 -9.78 -2.89 4.23
C ALA A 169 -9.53 -4.06 3.25
N LEU A 170 -10.48 -4.97 3.06
CA LEU A 170 -10.27 -6.20 2.27
C LEU A 170 -11.03 -6.21 0.93
N SER A 171 -11.34 -5.04 0.36
CA SER A 171 -12.10 -4.93 -0.90
C SER A 171 -11.38 -5.59 -2.08
N TYR A 172 -10.06 -5.41 -2.20
CA TYR A 172 -9.26 -6.07 -3.25
C TYR A 172 -9.15 -7.57 -3.04
N PHE A 173 -9.01 -8.03 -1.79
CA PHE A 173 -9.06 -9.44 -1.46
C PHE A 173 -10.42 -10.05 -1.85
N ALA A 174 -11.52 -9.41 -1.47
CA ALA A 174 -12.86 -9.86 -1.81
C ALA A 174 -13.04 -9.95 -3.34
N ARG A 175 -12.63 -8.92 -4.08
CA ARG A 175 -12.66 -8.90 -5.55
C ARG A 175 -11.91 -10.08 -6.16
N ASP A 176 -10.67 -10.31 -5.71
CA ASP A 176 -9.76 -11.27 -6.35
C ASP A 176 -10.15 -12.73 -6.06
N TYR A 177 -10.90 -12.98 -4.99
CA TYR A 177 -11.37 -14.31 -4.61
C TYR A 177 -12.88 -14.52 -4.75
N GLY A 178 -13.60 -13.55 -5.36
CA GLY A 178 -15.05 -13.68 -5.59
C GLY A 178 -15.88 -13.65 -4.31
N LEU A 179 -15.39 -12.97 -3.27
CA LEU A 179 -16.06 -12.83 -1.98
C LEU A 179 -16.82 -11.50 -1.89
N LYS A 180 -17.77 -11.43 -0.95
CA LYS A 180 -18.50 -10.23 -0.60
C LYS A 180 -18.09 -9.76 0.80
N GLN A 181 -17.46 -8.61 0.88
CA GLN A 181 -17.17 -7.91 2.12
C GLN A 181 -18.40 -7.12 2.57
N ILE A 182 -18.76 -7.25 3.84
CA ILE A 182 -19.74 -6.40 4.53
C ILE A 182 -18.99 -5.71 5.65
N SER A 183 -18.93 -4.38 5.64
CA SER A 183 -18.29 -3.59 6.69
C SER A 183 -19.31 -3.11 7.72
N ILE A 184 -18.88 -3.04 8.99
CA ILE A 184 -19.64 -2.42 10.08
C ILE A 184 -19.43 -0.91 10.05
N GLU A 185 -18.20 -0.48 9.83
CA GLU A 185 -17.83 0.91 9.63
C GLU A 185 -18.21 1.37 8.23
N GLU A 186 -18.92 2.49 8.13
CA GLU A 186 -19.16 3.15 6.85
C GLU A 186 -18.25 4.36 6.72
N ARG A 187 -17.25 4.26 5.81
CA ARG A 187 -16.41 5.38 5.38
C ARG A 187 -15.68 6.11 6.53
N GLY A 188 -15.11 5.36 7.45
CA GLY A 188 -14.41 5.91 8.61
C GLY A 188 -15.33 6.49 9.69
N LYS A 189 -16.64 6.23 9.61
CA LYS A 189 -17.59 6.61 10.66
C LYS A 189 -18.07 5.39 11.42
N GLU A 190 -18.05 5.50 12.75
CA GLU A 190 -18.65 4.48 13.60
C GLU A 190 -20.16 4.37 13.31
N PRO A 191 -20.72 3.14 13.41
CA PRO A 191 -22.16 2.95 13.26
C PRO A 191 -22.90 3.81 14.27
N SER A 192 -23.96 4.48 13.82
CA SER A 192 -24.87 5.17 14.73
C SER A 192 -25.55 4.15 15.64
N PRO A 193 -25.74 4.46 16.95
CA PRO A 193 -26.46 3.61 17.87
C PRO A 193 -27.94 3.41 17.47
#